data_645880e85e32c889642f1af9f3349ab6
#
_entry.id   645880e85e32c889642f1af9f3349ab6
#
_cell.length_a   1.000
_cell.length_b   1.000
_cell.length_c   1.000
_cell.angle_alpha   90.00
_cell.angle_beta   90.00
_cell.angle_gamma   90.00
#
_symmetry.space_group_name_H-M   'P 1'
#
loop_
_entity.id
_entity.type
_entity.pdbx_description
1 polymer ?
#
loop_
_entity_poly.entity_id
_entity_poly.type
_entity_poly.pdbx_seq_one_letter_code
_entity_poly.pdbx_strand_id
1 'polypeptide(L)'
;MKGIALFIVIIIAGIFALTGTGSLFVSGTGAESALIVNDESVSELRVQQVLSSEKQRILRQNEGLDPALLDDELIRPQVIQQLISRKVMAQSAVDQGFGASSKSVSELILATPGFQADGRFDREVFQYMIRNQGFTSATFVETVKEDLLIQQFVQGLTTSNFVTDAELANLASFTEQERDYYYLTLPMQPIIDGVEISEQQTVDHYEQTKARYQTQVQVSVESIELSAAQLAAQQTVSEIQIQARFDQEAESINMADSLQAAHILLTEPNPETLAQIQAKLDGGSDFAALAKEYSDDFASADSGGNLGFTTGETFPAAFEAALAALEVGQVSAPVETDAGTHFIKLLDRQKESFELAAESARIEQELLREAASDLLVEKLEMLKELSFNSETLAEVAADLELESIVSEPFSRAGGPGVAAFPVVVKAAFSSEVLEDKYASEVLDLGDDRYVVIKLQEYFPARQKQLDEVRAAVETDLRQNIAKQAIAEQGAVLLARIQAGESVEAVAKSAGLQWQAGQNVKRADRSVNEEVKMAVFQMDAPADQPTIKAFSAANADYIIASLQTVTPGDASKLSQEQRANLSFAVQSTNSSRDLEAYQASLLAQAEIVQ
;
A
#
# COMPACT_ATOMS: atom_id res chain seq x y z
N MET A 1 7.81 42.81 65.97
CA MET A 1 7.51 42.60 64.51
C MET A 1 8.17 41.37 63.89
N LYS A 2 9.36 40.92 64.29
CA LYS A 2 10.00 39.71 63.73
C LYS A 2 9.28 38.39 64.08
N GLY A 3 8.58 38.27 65.21
CA GLY A 3 7.84 37.08 65.63
C GLY A 3 6.53 36.88 64.89
N ILE A 4 5.84 37.95 64.50
CA ILE A 4 4.58 37.88 63.72
C ILE A 4 4.87 37.50 62.29
N ALA A 5 5.95 37.95 61.68
CA ALA A 5 6.36 37.56 60.33
C ALA A 5 6.74 36.09 60.29
N LEU A 6 7.43 35.56 61.32
CA LEU A 6 7.76 34.11 61.37
C LEU A 6 6.51 33.23 61.54
N PHE A 7 5.52 33.68 62.32
CA PHE A 7 4.28 33.00 62.57
C PHE A 7 3.40 32.92 61.27
N ILE A 8 3.38 34.02 60.50
CA ILE A 8 2.69 34.07 59.19
C ILE A 8 3.37 33.15 58.16
N VAL A 9 4.71 33.12 58.18
CA VAL A 9 5.47 32.21 57.28
C VAL A 9 5.21 30.72 57.62
N ILE A 10 5.09 30.38 58.91
CA ILE A 10 4.79 29.00 59.35
C ILE A 10 3.35 28.63 59.02
N ILE A 11 2.38 29.54 59.12
CA ILE A 11 0.98 29.29 58.72
C ILE A 11 0.89 29.12 57.22
N ILE A 12 1.56 29.94 56.41
CA ILE A 12 1.60 29.81 54.94
C ILE A 12 2.27 28.49 54.54
N ALA A 13 3.40 28.13 55.14
CA ALA A 13 4.06 26.84 54.88
C ALA A 13 3.21 25.64 55.32
N GLY A 14 2.46 25.76 56.43
CA GLY A 14 1.53 24.71 56.88
C GLY A 14 0.32 24.53 55.97
N ILE A 15 -0.22 25.62 55.40
CA ILE A 15 -1.31 25.57 54.43
C ILE A 15 -0.81 24.93 53.10
N PHE A 16 0.38 25.23 52.66
CA PHE A 16 1.00 24.62 51.49
C PHE A 16 1.33 23.13 51.69
N ALA A 17 1.67 22.70 52.90
CA ALA A 17 1.92 21.30 53.23
C ALA A 17 0.63 20.47 53.37
N LEU A 18 -0.51 21.10 53.72
CA LEU A 18 -1.81 20.44 53.89
C LEU A 18 -2.66 20.41 52.63
N THR A 19 -2.36 21.24 51.64
CA THR A 19 -3.10 21.33 50.38
C THR A 19 -2.49 20.50 49.24
N GLY A 20 -1.53 19.63 49.50
CA GLY A 20 -1.04 18.66 48.52
C GLY A 20 -0.47 19.29 47.25
N THR A 21 0.32 20.39 47.36
CA THR A 21 0.97 21.00 46.20
C THR A 21 2.19 20.18 45.69
N GLY A 22 2.05 18.89 45.64
CA GLY A 22 2.98 18.00 44.91
C GLY A 22 2.99 18.24 43.41
N SER A 23 2.02 19.02 42.89
CA SER A 23 1.88 19.25 41.45
C SER A 23 2.47 20.57 40.93
N LEU A 24 3.09 21.41 41.76
CA LEU A 24 3.62 22.70 41.31
C LEU A 24 5.13 22.72 40.97
N PHE A 25 5.77 21.55 40.91
CA PHE A 25 7.17 21.43 40.45
C PHE A 25 7.35 20.56 39.20
N VAL A 26 6.33 20.42 38.40
CA VAL A 26 6.52 19.96 37.02
C VAL A 26 6.61 21.22 36.14
N SER A 27 7.75 21.84 36.15
CA SER A 27 8.12 22.88 35.19
C SER A 27 8.44 22.22 33.85
N GLY A 28 7.45 22.13 33.00
CA GLY A 28 7.64 21.70 31.64
C GLY A 28 6.38 21.93 30.84
N THR A 29 6.29 23.09 30.20
CA THR A 29 5.42 23.42 29.05
C THR A 29 4.04 22.76 29.06
N GLY A 30 2.97 23.54 29.15
CA GLY A 30 1.56 23.12 29.20
C GLY A 30 1.07 22.28 28.01
N ALA A 31 1.52 21.04 27.95
CA ALA A 31 0.93 20.05 27.11
C ALA A 31 -0.18 19.37 27.95
N GLU A 32 -1.43 19.47 27.52
CA GLU A 32 -2.53 18.72 28.11
C GLU A 32 -2.18 17.22 28.15
N SER A 33 -2.38 16.60 29.31
CA SER A 33 -2.22 15.17 29.51
C SER A 33 -3.40 14.46 28.86
N ALA A 34 -3.15 13.58 27.91
CA ALA A 34 -4.19 12.76 27.28
C ALA A 34 -4.63 11.60 28.18
N LEU A 35 -3.66 11.03 28.93
CA LEU A 35 -3.93 9.94 29.88
C LEU A 35 -2.78 9.84 30.90
N ILE A 36 -3.06 9.18 32.02
CA ILE A 36 -2.08 8.86 33.06
C ILE A 36 -2.08 7.33 33.25
N VAL A 37 -0.89 6.74 33.29
CA VAL A 37 -0.67 5.33 33.50
C VAL A 37 0.28 5.15 34.70
N ASN A 38 -0.20 4.65 35.82
CA ASN A 38 0.58 4.46 37.07
C ASN A 38 1.40 5.72 37.43
N ASP A 39 0.74 6.84 37.64
CA ASP A 39 1.35 8.15 37.98
C ASP A 39 2.20 8.81 36.87
N GLU A 40 2.38 8.20 35.71
CA GLU A 40 3.11 8.81 34.60
C GLU A 40 2.16 9.30 33.49
N SER A 41 2.28 10.61 33.16
CA SER A 41 1.43 11.22 32.13
C SER A 41 1.92 10.93 30.71
N VAL A 42 0.97 10.71 29.80
CA VAL A 42 1.19 10.70 28.36
C VAL A 42 0.53 11.95 27.78
N SER A 43 1.31 12.79 27.09
CA SER A 43 0.82 14.03 26.53
C SER A 43 -0.04 13.82 25.28
N GLU A 44 -0.99 14.74 25.03
CA GLU A 44 -1.79 14.76 23.81
C GLU A 44 -0.91 14.82 22.55
N LEU A 45 0.19 15.57 22.60
CA LEU A 45 1.16 15.61 21.49
C LEU A 45 1.68 14.21 21.15
N ARG A 46 1.95 13.37 22.17
CA ARG A 46 2.42 12.00 21.96
C ARG A 46 1.35 11.13 21.30
N VAL A 47 0.10 11.28 21.70
CA VAL A 47 -1.04 10.58 21.06
C VAL A 47 -1.13 10.96 19.59
N GLN A 48 -1.05 12.26 19.27
CA GLN A 48 -1.11 12.75 17.89
C GLN A 48 0.06 12.25 17.02
N GLN A 49 1.27 12.18 17.58
CA GLN A 49 2.43 11.61 16.87
C GLN A 49 2.21 10.14 16.49
N VAL A 50 1.76 9.32 17.45
CA VAL A 50 1.51 7.90 17.22
C VAL A 50 0.33 7.71 16.26
N LEU A 51 -0.71 8.53 16.38
CA LEU A 51 -1.87 8.52 15.48
C LEU A 51 -1.46 8.80 14.03
N SER A 52 -0.64 9.84 13.81
CA SER A 52 -0.12 10.16 12.48
C SER A 52 0.75 9.04 11.91
N SER A 53 1.61 8.44 12.74
CA SER A 53 2.45 7.32 12.33
C SER A 53 1.63 6.07 11.98
N GLU A 54 0.56 5.81 12.73
CA GLU A 54 -0.34 4.67 12.51
C GLU A 54 -1.14 4.85 11.21
N LYS A 55 -1.67 6.05 10.94
CA LYS A 55 -2.32 6.37 9.66
C LYS A 55 -1.38 6.11 8.48
N GLN A 56 -0.14 6.61 8.56
CA GLN A 56 0.86 6.36 7.50
C GLN A 56 1.18 4.88 7.35
N ARG A 57 1.20 4.10 8.43
CA ARG A 57 1.39 2.65 8.38
C ARG A 57 0.25 1.97 7.66
N ILE A 58 -1.01 2.33 7.99
CA ILE A 58 -2.22 1.79 7.36
C ILE A 58 -2.21 2.09 5.86
N LEU A 59 -1.90 3.34 5.46
CA LEU A 59 -1.83 3.74 4.06
C LEU A 59 -0.76 2.97 3.28
N ARG A 60 0.41 2.74 3.87
CA ARG A 60 1.47 1.93 3.22
C ARG A 60 1.12 0.45 3.08
N GLN A 61 0.29 -0.10 3.97
CA GLN A 61 -0.13 -1.50 3.92
C GLN A 61 -1.32 -1.75 2.98
N ASN A 62 -2.06 -0.68 2.63
CA ASN A 62 -3.25 -0.76 1.78
C ASN A 62 -3.12 0.25 0.64
N GLU A 63 -2.39 -0.14 -0.40
CA GLU A 63 -2.23 0.68 -1.60
C GLU A 63 -3.60 0.98 -2.24
N GLY A 64 -3.92 2.27 -2.41
CA GLY A 64 -5.20 2.73 -2.97
C GLY A 64 -6.30 3.04 -1.94
N LEU A 65 -6.02 2.93 -0.62
CA LEU A 65 -6.97 3.40 0.39
C LEU A 65 -7.01 4.93 0.41
N ASP A 66 -8.22 5.49 0.30
CA ASP A 66 -8.43 6.94 0.40
C ASP A 66 -8.06 7.44 1.82
N PRO A 67 -7.08 8.36 1.97
CA PRO A 67 -6.72 8.91 3.27
C PRO A 67 -7.89 9.57 4.02
N ALA A 68 -8.92 10.07 3.32
CA ALA A 68 -10.10 10.67 3.92
C ALA A 68 -10.97 9.68 4.69
N LEU A 69 -10.83 8.37 4.44
CA LEU A 69 -11.53 7.32 5.18
C LEU A 69 -10.89 6.98 6.54
N LEU A 70 -9.68 7.49 6.81
CA LEU A 70 -8.97 7.27 8.07
C LEU A 70 -9.33 8.33 9.11
N ASP A 71 -10.50 8.15 9.74
CA ASP A 71 -10.96 9.01 10.82
C ASP A 71 -10.12 8.83 12.09
N ASP A 72 -9.71 9.94 12.68
CA ASP A 72 -8.95 9.97 13.94
C ASP A 72 -9.73 9.32 15.08
N GLU A 73 -11.05 9.51 15.12
CA GLU A 73 -11.91 8.95 16.17
C GLU A 73 -11.93 7.42 16.14
N LEU A 74 -11.76 6.81 14.97
CA LEU A 74 -11.73 5.35 14.83
C LEU A 74 -10.39 4.74 15.23
N ILE A 75 -9.28 5.45 14.99
CA ILE A 75 -7.92 4.95 15.21
C ILE A 75 -7.43 5.28 16.62
N ARG A 76 -7.85 6.43 17.18
CA ARG A 76 -7.42 6.94 18.48
C ARG A 76 -7.55 5.93 19.64
N PRO A 77 -8.64 5.16 19.79
CA PRO A 77 -8.76 4.17 20.87
C PRO A 77 -7.67 3.09 20.79
N GLN A 78 -7.34 2.63 19.60
CA GLN A 78 -6.27 1.65 19.39
C GLN A 78 -4.89 2.24 19.74
N VAL A 79 -4.62 3.48 19.33
CA VAL A 79 -3.38 4.20 19.65
C VAL A 79 -3.24 4.39 21.18
N ILE A 80 -4.32 4.74 21.87
CA ILE A 80 -4.31 4.87 23.33
C ILE A 80 -3.98 3.53 23.99
N GLN A 81 -4.60 2.44 23.58
CA GLN A 81 -4.30 1.08 24.09
C GLN A 81 -2.84 0.69 23.83
N GLN A 82 -2.31 1.00 22.67
CA GLN A 82 -0.90 0.78 22.34
C GLN A 82 0.04 1.58 23.27
N LEU A 83 -0.28 2.86 23.52
CA LEU A 83 0.52 3.72 24.42
C LEU A 83 0.45 3.23 25.86
N ILE A 84 -0.73 2.80 26.35
CA ILE A 84 -0.88 2.21 27.68
C ILE A 84 -0.02 0.94 27.79
N SER A 85 -0.18 0.00 26.85
CA SER A 85 0.59 -1.26 26.84
C SER A 85 2.09 -1.01 26.82
N ARG A 86 2.53 -0.05 26.00
CA ARG A 86 3.93 0.35 25.92
C ARG A 86 4.43 0.91 27.25
N LYS A 87 3.62 1.78 27.89
CA LYS A 87 3.98 2.44 29.13
C LYS A 87 4.11 1.45 30.30
N VAL A 88 3.14 0.56 30.48
CA VAL A 88 3.21 -0.47 31.53
C VAL A 88 4.37 -1.44 31.34
N MET A 89 4.72 -1.76 30.08
CA MET A 89 5.87 -2.60 29.77
C MET A 89 7.20 -1.92 30.11
N ALA A 90 7.33 -0.63 29.76
CA ALA A 90 8.54 0.14 30.10
C ALA A 90 8.72 0.29 31.61
N GLN A 91 7.66 0.60 32.35
CA GLN A 91 7.66 0.68 33.82
C GLN A 91 8.06 -0.64 34.43
N SER A 92 7.43 -1.75 34.00
CA SER A 92 7.77 -3.08 34.46
C SER A 92 9.23 -3.46 34.20
N ALA A 93 9.77 -3.08 33.03
CA ALA A 93 11.19 -3.30 32.73
C ALA A 93 12.11 -2.56 33.71
N VAL A 94 11.79 -1.31 34.03
CA VAL A 94 12.54 -0.50 35.02
C VAL A 94 12.45 -1.11 36.42
N ASP A 95 11.26 -1.52 36.86
CA ASP A 95 11.02 -2.13 38.17
C ASP A 95 11.79 -3.45 38.35
N GLN A 96 12.02 -4.16 37.25
CA GLN A 96 12.82 -5.39 37.24
C GLN A 96 14.33 -5.13 37.08
N GLY A 97 14.75 -3.86 37.07
CA GLY A 97 16.17 -3.48 37.04
C GLY A 97 16.80 -3.40 35.65
N PHE A 98 15.98 -3.43 34.58
CA PHE A 98 16.49 -3.15 33.24
C PHE A 98 16.84 -1.67 33.09
N GLY A 99 17.87 -1.36 32.29
CA GLY A 99 18.32 0.00 32.07
C GLY A 99 18.97 0.17 30.70
N ALA A 100 18.64 1.27 30.03
CA ALA A 100 19.33 1.65 28.80
C ALA A 100 20.33 2.78 29.10
N SER A 101 21.62 2.54 28.85
CA SER A 101 22.65 3.54 29.05
C SER A 101 22.59 4.62 27.96
N SER A 102 22.98 5.87 28.30
CA SER A 102 23.06 6.94 27.29
C SER A 102 24.01 6.58 26.15
N LYS A 103 25.03 5.77 26.42
CA LYS A 103 25.96 5.27 25.41
C LYS A 103 25.24 4.34 24.41
N SER A 104 24.48 3.36 24.90
CA SER A 104 23.75 2.41 24.04
C SER A 104 22.70 3.10 23.18
N VAL A 105 21.98 4.10 23.74
CA VAL A 105 21.03 4.92 23.00
C VAL A 105 21.74 5.71 21.90
N SER A 106 22.87 6.35 22.21
CA SER A 106 23.64 7.11 21.23
C SER A 106 24.20 6.20 20.13
N GLU A 107 24.73 5.04 20.47
CA GLU A 107 25.26 4.07 19.50
C GLU A 107 24.15 3.60 18.53
N LEU A 108 22.94 3.35 19.03
CA LEU A 108 21.80 2.97 18.19
C LEU A 108 21.41 4.10 17.23
N ILE A 109 21.32 5.34 17.73
CA ILE A 109 20.98 6.51 16.89
C ILE A 109 22.03 6.72 15.79
N LEU A 110 23.33 6.67 16.17
CA LEU A 110 24.44 6.84 15.22
C LEU A 110 24.53 5.73 14.18
N ALA A 111 24.12 4.49 14.54
CA ALA A 111 24.11 3.34 13.64
C ALA A 111 22.89 3.28 12.71
N THR A 112 21.86 4.11 12.95
CA THR A 112 20.61 4.08 12.15
C THR A 112 20.87 4.65 10.75
N PRO A 113 20.71 3.85 9.65
CA PRO A 113 21.03 4.30 8.30
C PRO A 113 20.26 5.54 7.84
N GLY A 114 19.01 5.71 8.30
CA GLY A 114 18.17 6.87 7.97
C GLY A 114 18.68 8.20 8.55
N PHE A 115 19.67 8.18 9.43
CA PHE A 115 20.30 9.36 10.01
C PHE A 115 21.73 9.58 9.51
N GLN A 116 22.09 8.90 8.40
CA GLN A 116 23.43 8.95 7.84
C GLN A 116 23.41 9.60 6.47
N ALA A 117 24.44 10.37 6.17
CA ALA A 117 24.84 10.77 4.83
C ALA A 117 26.22 10.14 4.57
N ASP A 118 26.41 9.55 3.39
CA ASP A 118 27.64 8.86 2.98
C ASP A 118 28.16 7.80 3.98
N GLY A 119 27.21 7.09 4.63
CA GLY A 119 27.54 6.03 5.59
C GLY A 119 28.02 6.54 6.95
N ARG A 120 27.90 7.84 7.24
CA ARG A 120 28.22 8.48 8.53
C ARG A 120 27.02 9.22 9.07
N PHE A 121 26.92 9.25 10.39
CA PHE A 121 25.85 10.02 11.05
C PHE A 121 25.93 11.49 10.67
N ASP A 122 24.79 12.02 10.18
CA ASP A 122 24.62 13.42 9.83
C ASP A 122 23.62 14.08 10.77
N ARG A 123 24.07 15.13 11.44
CA ARG A 123 23.27 15.84 12.44
C ARG A 123 22.09 16.59 11.82
N GLU A 124 22.25 17.12 10.62
CA GLU A 124 21.19 17.89 9.95
C GLU A 124 20.10 16.95 9.43
N VAL A 125 20.50 15.85 8.81
CA VAL A 125 19.60 14.76 8.40
C VAL A 125 18.84 14.23 9.61
N PHE A 126 19.52 13.92 10.70
CA PHE A 126 18.88 13.50 11.94
C PHE A 126 17.85 14.51 12.44
N GLN A 127 18.23 15.79 12.57
CA GLN A 127 17.32 16.83 13.05
C GLN A 127 16.14 17.08 12.12
N TYR A 128 16.36 16.99 10.81
CA TYR A 128 15.30 17.11 9.82
C TYR A 128 14.30 15.95 9.94
N MET A 129 14.80 14.72 9.99
CA MET A 129 13.97 13.52 10.06
C MET A 129 13.11 13.47 11.34
N ILE A 130 13.69 13.76 12.50
CA ILE A 130 12.95 13.73 13.76
C ILE A 130 11.93 14.88 13.87
N ARG A 131 12.27 16.07 13.35
CA ARG A 131 11.33 17.23 13.33
C ARG A 131 10.12 16.97 12.45
N ASN A 132 10.31 16.32 11.30
CA ASN A 132 9.20 15.93 10.42
C ASN A 132 8.25 14.93 11.08
N GLN A 133 8.72 14.20 12.11
CA GLN A 133 7.90 13.30 12.93
C GLN A 133 7.41 13.96 14.22
N GLY A 134 7.62 15.27 14.40
CA GLY A 134 7.18 16.04 15.54
C GLY A 134 8.04 15.87 16.81
N PHE A 135 9.26 15.31 16.70
CA PHE A 135 10.15 15.15 17.85
C PHE A 135 11.14 16.30 17.99
N THR A 136 11.49 16.58 19.24
CA THR A 136 12.77 17.23 19.58
C THR A 136 13.84 16.18 19.78
N SER A 137 15.12 16.56 19.75
CA SER A 137 16.21 15.61 20.04
C SER A 137 16.08 14.97 21.42
N ALA A 138 15.62 15.69 22.42
CA ALA A 138 15.42 15.18 23.78
C ALA A 138 14.29 14.15 23.84
N THR A 139 13.12 14.47 23.29
CA THR A 139 11.96 13.54 23.28
C THR A 139 12.22 12.31 22.43
N PHE A 140 12.98 12.43 21.35
CA PHE A 140 13.41 11.30 20.54
C PHE A 140 14.35 10.35 21.29
N VAL A 141 15.35 10.89 21.97
CA VAL A 141 16.29 10.11 22.80
C VAL A 141 15.55 9.35 23.90
N GLU A 142 14.59 9.97 24.60
CA GLU A 142 13.79 9.29 25.62
C GLU A 142 12.90 8.18 24.99
N THR A 143 12.33 8.41 23.81
CA THR A 143 11.57 7.37 23.09
C THR A 143 12.45 6.18 22.74
N VAL A 144 13.67 6.42 22.20
CA VAL A 144 14.62 5.35 21.86
C VAL A 144 15.08 4.60 23.11
N LYS A 145 15.27 5.30 24.23
CA LYS A 145 15.61 4.69 25.51
C LYS A 145 14.50 3.75 26.01
N GLU A 146 13.25 4.21 25.95
CA GLU A 146 12.08 3.40 26.29
C GLU A 146 11.95 2.17 25.37
N ASP A 147 12.18 2.33 24.06
CA ASP A 147 12.21 1.23 23.10
C ASP A 147 13.27 0.18 23.44
N LEU A 148 14.48 0.62 23.76
CA LEU A 148 15.55 -0.27 24.15
C LEU A 148 15.24 -1.04 25.44
N LEU A 149 14.62 -0.39 26.42
CA LEU A 149 14.18 -1.03 27.67
C LEU A 149 13.17 -2.14 27.38
N ILE A 150 12.10 -1.81 26.65
CA ILE A 150 11.06 -2.76 26.29
C ILE A 150 11.65 -3.90 25.47
N GLN A 151 12.50 -3.60 24.49
CA GLN A 151 13.15 -4.60 23.64
C GLN A 151 14.02 -5.58 24.47
N GLN A 152 14.86 -5.07 25.36
CA GLN A 152 15.71 -5.90 26.24
C GLN A 152 14.83 -6.77 27.15
N PHE A 153 13.79 -6.21 27.71
CA PHE A 153 12.86 -6.93 28.57
C PHE A 153 12.14 -8.05 27.82
N VAL A 154 11.54 -7.73 26.66
CA VAL A 154 10.85 -8.70 25.80
C VAL A 154 11.82 -9.78 25.33
N GLN A 155 13.03 -9.39 24.92
CA GLN A 155 14.06 -10.34 24.51
C GLN A 155 14.46 -11.27 25.67
N GLY A 156 14.63 -10.72 26.88
CA GLY A 156 14.89 -11.53 28.06
C GLY A 156 13.80 -12.56 28.33
N LEU A 157 12.53 -12.16 28.25
CA LEU A 157 11.37 -13.03 28.44
C LEU A 157 11.26 -14.10 27.34
N THR A 158 11.40 -13.70 26.08
CA THR A 158 11.20 -14.62 24.93
C THR A 158 12.37 -15.57 24.71
N THR A 159 13.62 -15.13 24.95
CA THR A 159 14.80 -15.99 24.76
C THR A 159 15.09 -16.93 25.93
N SER A 160 14.50 -16.66 27.11
CA SER A 160 14.58 -17.58 28.26
C SER A 160 13.67 -18.79 28.10
N ASN A 161 12.77 -18.79 27.14
CA ASN A 161 11.85 -19.87 26.89
C ASN A 161 12.60 -21.10 26.35
N PHE A 162 12.26 -22.29 26.84
CA PHE A 162 12.83 -23.54 26.39
C PHE A 162 11.73 -24.53 26.03
N VAL A 163 12.07 -25.50 25.24
CA VAL A 163 11.16 -26.55 24.77
C VAL A 163 11.50 -27.85 25.48
N THR A 164 10.52 -28.46 26.10
CA THR A 164 10.67 -29.78 26.71
C THR A 164 10.54 -30.89 25.67
N ASP A 165 11.17 -32.05 25.92
CA ASP A 165 10.99 -33.22 25.07
C ASP A 165 9.53 -33.68 25.00
N ALA A 166 8.74 -33.46 26.05
CA ALA A 166 7.33 -33.77 26.06
C ALA A 166 6.52 -32.85 25.12
N GLU A 167 6.77 -31.55 25.10
CA GLU A 167 6.12 -30.60 24.18
C GLU A 167 6.49 -30.93 22.74
N LEU A 168 7.76 -31.20 22.47
CA LEU A 168 8.22 -31.61 21.15
C LEU A 168 7.57 -32.92 20.70
N ALA A 169 7.47 -33.93 21.58
CA ALA A 169 6.79 -35.20 21.29
C ALA A 169 5.30 -34.99 21.02
N ASN A 170 4.64 -34.14 21.80
CA ASN A 170 3.24 -33.80 21.58
C ASN A 170 3.03 -33.13 20.23
N LEU A 171 3.81 -32.09 19.90
CA LEU A 171 3.69 -31.42 18.60
C LEU A 171 3.99 -32.38 17.46
N ALA A 172 5.08 -33.16 17.54
CA ALA A 172 5.43 -34.15 16.54
C ALA A 172 4.32 -35.19 16.33
N SER A 173 3.64 -35.61 17.39
CA SER A 173 2.53 -36.59 17.31
C SER A 173 1.42 -36.12 16.38
N PHE A 174 1.19 -34.81 16.24
CA PHE A 174 0.16 -34.22 15.38
C PHE A 174 0.70 -33.79 14.02
N THR A 175 1.88 -33.16 13.98
CA THR A 175 2.42 -32.59 12.73
C THR A 175 2.97 -33.67 11.80
N GLU A 176 3.58 -34.71 12.39
CA GLU A 176 4.18 -35.84 11.67
C GLU A 176 3.28 -37.09 11.66
N GLN A 177 2.01 -36.91 12.02
CA GLN A 177 1.02 -37.98 12.00
C GLN A 177 0.89 -38.54 10.58
N GLU A 178 0.86 -39.88 10.46
CA GLU A 178 0.63 -40.60 9.22
C GLU A 178 -0.74 -41.25 9.23
N ARG A 179 -1.45 -41.23 8.11
CA ARG A 179 -2.77 -41.84 7.94
C ARG A 179 -2.78 -42.78 6.74
N ASP A 180 -3.30 -43.98 6.95
CA ASP A 180 -3.60 -44.93 5.88
C ASP A 180 -5.10 -44.96 5.63
N TYR A 181 -5.49 -44.84 4.38
CA TYR A 181 -6.89 -44.77 4.01
C TYR A 181 -7.11 -45.29 2.59
N TYR A 182 -8.34 -45.71 2.34
CA TYR A 182 -8.84 -45.99 1.00
C TYR A 182 -9.96 -45.03 0.67
N TYR A 183 -10.14 -44.74 -0.60
CA TYR A 183 -11.31 -43.99 -1.04
C TYR A 183 -11.75 -44.41 -2.44
N LEU A 184 -13.04 -44.24 -2.71
CA LEU A 184 -13.60 -44.32 -4.04
C LEU A 184 -14.24 -43.00 -4.44
N THR A 185 -14.32 -42.79 -5.77
CA THR A 185 -14.94 -41.61 -6.34
C THR A 185 -16.06 -42.03 -7.26
N LEU A 186 -17.27 -41.55 -7.02
CA LEU A 186 -18.40 -41.62 -7.93
C LEU A 186 -18.44 -40.32 -8.73
N PRO A 187 -18.10 -40.32 -10.01
CA PRO A 187 -17.99 -39.10 -10.81
C PRO A 187 -19.38 -38.56 -11.17
N MET A 188 -19.52 -37.24 -11.05
CA MET A 188 -20.76 -36.52 -11.36
C MET A 188 -21.06 -36.47 -12.87
N GLN A 189 -20.04 -36.27 -13.70
CA GLN A 189 -20.23 -36.04 -15.13
C GLN A 189 -20.96 -37.18 -15.88
N PRO A 190 -20.61 -38.46 -15.68
CA PRO A 190 -21.34 -39.55 -16.32
C PRO A 190 -22.81 -39.62 -15.90
N ILE A 191 -23.13 -39.18 -14.69
CA ILE A 191 -24.51 -39.11 -14.19
C ILE A 191 -25.27 -38.00 -14.91
N ILE A 192 -24.65 -36.79 -15.06
CA ILE A 192 -25.23 -35.68 -15.84
C ILE A 192 -25.49 -36.09 -17.27
N ASP A 193 -24.52 -36.74 -17.93
CA ASP A 193 -24.60 -37.17 -19.31
C ASP A 193 -25.70 -38.23 -19.53
N GLY A 194 -25.98 -39.05 -18.53
CA GLY A 194 -27.04 -40.05 -18.56
C GLY A 194 -28.44 -39.52 -18.18
N VAL A 195 -28.58 -38.25 -17.78
CA VAL A 195 -29.90 -37.70 -17.45
C VAL A 195 -30.70 -37.40 -18.70
N GLU A 196 -31.77 -38.15 -18.93
CA GLU A 196 -32.78 -37.80 -19.91
C GLU A 196 -33.85 -36.91 -19.26
N ILE A 197 -34.17 -35.80 -19.91
CA ILE A 197 -35.20 -34.85 -19.48
C ILE A 197 -36.30 -34.77 -20.52
N SER A 198 -37.54 -34.75 -20.08
CA SER A 198 -38.70 -34.55 -20.94
C SER A 198 -39.07 -33.07 -21.04
N GLU A 199 -39.79 -32.71 -22.12
CA GLU A 199 -40.33 -31.37 -22.32
C GLU A 199 -41.17 -30.92 -21.10
N GLN A 200 -42.00 -31.82 -20.57
CA GLN A 200 -42.83 -31.48 -19.39
C GLN A 200 -41.98 -31.14 -18.15
N GLN A 201 -40.90 -31.88 -17.90
CA GLN A 201 -39.99 -31.59 -16.79
C GLN A 201 -39.27 -30.22 -16.97
N THR A 202 -38.93 -29.88 -18.20
CA THR A 202 -38.31 -28.57 -18.51
C THR A 202 -39.30 -27.43 -18.24
N VAL A 203 -40.57 -27.57 -18.68
CA VAL A 203 -41.62 -26.59 -18.40
C VAL A 203 -41.88 -26.47 -16.90
N ASP A 204 -42.04 -27.58 -16.19
CA ASP A 204 -42.33 -27.58 -14.75
C ASP A 204 -41.16 -26.96 -13.96
N HIS A 205 -39.91 -27.25 -14.33
CA HIS A 205 -38.73 -26.67 -13.70
C HIS A 205 -38.62 -25.19 -13.96
N TYR A 206 -38.90 -24.72 -15.18
CA TYR A 206 -38.96 -23.31 -15.50
C TYR A 206 -40.02 -22.61 -14.66
N GLU A 207 -41.24 -23.14 -14.57
CA GLU A 207 -42.32 -22.53 -13.77
C GLU A 207 -41.94 -22.39 -12.29
N GLN A 208 -41.24 -23.40 -11.75
CA GLN A 208 -40.75 -23.38 -10.34
C GLN A 208 -39.60 -22.39 -10.11
N THR A 209 -38.76 -22.18 -11.13
CA THR A 209 -37.52 -21.39 -11.02
C THR A 209 -37.57 -20.08 -11.79
N LYS A 210 -38.69 -19.72 -12.45
CA LYS A 210 -38.83 -18.57 -13.34
C LYS A 210 -38.39 -17.24 -12.74
N ALA A 211 -38.51 -17.07 -11.42
CA ALA A 211 -38.04 -15.87 -10.73
C ALA A 211 -36.52 -15.59 -10.91
N ARG A 212 -35.74 -16.65 -11.25
CA ARG A 212 -34.31 -16.52 -11.54
C ARG A 212 -34.00 -16.00 -12.95
N TYR A 213 -34.99 -16.11 -13.86
CA TYR A 213 -34.85 -15.79 -15.28
C TYR A 213 -35.54 -14.46 -15.61
N GLN A 214 -35.13 -13.39 -14.94
CA GLN A 214 -35.58 -12.04 -15.25
C GLN A 214 -34.49 -11.27 -16.00
N THR A 215 -34.90 -10.35 -16.88
CA THR A 215 -33.98 -9.35 -17.40
C THR A 215 -33.69 -8.34 -16.29
N GLN A 216 -32.51 -7.76 -16.34
CA GLN A 216 -32.24 -6.60 -15.49
C GLN A 216 -32.99 -5.39 -16.04
N VAL A 217 -33.33 -4.44 -15.17
CA VAL A 217 -33.74 -3.12 -15.59
C VAL A 217 -32.63 -2.50 -16.42
N GLN A 218 -32.99 -1.95 -17.58
CA GLN A 218 -32.07 -1.24 -18.46
C GLN A 218 -32.62 0.15 -18.79
N VAL A 219 -31.73 1.04 -19.15
CA VAL A 219 -32.04 2.37 -19.64
C VAL A 219 -31.21 2.66 -20.88
N SER A 220 -31.75 3.47 -21.77
CA SER A 220 -31.02 4.16 -22.82
C SER A 220 -31.02 5.63 -22.49
N VAL A 221 -29.89 6.30 -22.62
CA VAL A 221 -29.77 7.74 -22.34
C VAL A 221 -29.30 8.49 -23.58
N GLU A 222 -29.84 9.67 -23.76
CA GLU A 222 -29.28 10.68 -24.65
C GLU A 222 -28.15 11.39 -23.88
N SER A 223 -27.03 11.67 -24.52
CA SER A 223 -25.84 12.26 -23.90
C SER A 223 -25.20 13.32 -24.78
N ILE A 224 -24.69 14.37 -24.15
CA ILE A 224 -23.78 15.36 -24.77
C ILE A 224 -22.44 15.24 -24.06
N GLU A 225 -21.40 14.95 -24.81
CA GLU A 225 -20.02 14.97 -24.28
C GLU A 225 -19.34 16.26 -24.72
N LEU A 226 -18.66 16.92 -23.77
CA LEU A 226 -17.83 18.09 -23.97
C LEU A 226 -16.41 17.75 -23.49
N SER A 227 -15.41 17.92 -24.37
CA SER A 227 -14.02 17.65 -23.98
C SER A 227 -13.06 18.73 -24.51
N ALA A 228 -12.02 19.01 -23.72
CA ALA A 228 -10.95 19.92 -24.14
C ALA A 228 -10.31 19.47 -25.46
N ALA A 229 -10.15 18.17 -25.69
CA ALA A 229 -9.56 17.62 -26.91
C ALA A 229 -10.43 17.92 -28.15
N GLN A 230 -11.76 17.77 -28.05
CA GLN A 230 -12.68 18.12 -29.15
C GLN A 230 -12.66 19.61 -29.45
N LEU A 231 -12.62 20.45 -28.41
CA LEU A 231 -12.56 21.90 -28.56
C LEU A 231 -11.22 22.33 -29.17
N ALA A 232 -10.11 21.77 -28.74
CA ALA A 232 -8.78 22.04 -29.32
C ALA A 232 -8.71 21.69 -30.82
N ALA A 233 -9.33 20.56 -31.22
CA ALA A 233 -9.37 20.15 -32.63
C ALA A 233 -10.18 21.12 -33.54
N GLN A 234 -11.05 21.92 -32.96
CA GLN A 234 -11.84 22.94 -33.68
C GLN A 234 -11.16 24.30 -33.73
N GLN A 235 -10.09 24.50 -32.91
CA GLN A 235 -9.37 25.75 -32.89
C GLN A 235 -8.27 25.79 -33.95
N THR A 236 -7.87 26.99 -34.34
CA THR A 236 -6.74 27.23 -35.22
C THR A 236 -5.85 28.33 -34.62
N VAL A 237 -4.57 28.09 -34.60
CA VAL A 237 -3.57 29.06 -34.16
C VAL A 237 -2.85 29.63 -35.35
N SER A 238 -2.73 30.94 -35.44
CA SER A 238 -2.03 31.62 -36.54
C SER A 238 -0.53 31.65 -36.27
N GLU A 239 0.27 31.70 -37.33
CA GLU A 239 1.72 31.89 -37.25
C GLU A 239 2.12 33.15 -36.45
N ILE A 240 1.26 34.19 -36.47
CA ILE A 240 1.50 35.43 -35.71
C ILE A 240 1.39 35.18 -34.20
N GLN A 241 0.45 34.33 -33.74
CA GLN A 241 0.31 33.97 -32.34
C GLN A 241 1.47 33.10 -31.87
N ILE A 242 1.90 32.16 -32.71
CA ILE A 242 3.07 31.31 -32.42
C ILE A 242 4.33 32.18 -32.28
N GLN A 243 4.51 33.11 -33.20
CA GLN A 243 5.67 34.03 -33.15
C GLN A 243 5.63 34.90 -31.90
N ALA A 244 4.46 35.48 -31.56
CA ALA A 244 4.31 36.33 -30.38
C ALA A 244 4.60 35.59 -29.08
N ARG A 245 4.13 34.33 -28.95
CA ARG A 245 4.43 33.48 -27.79
C ARG A 245 5.90 33.10 -27.72
N PHE A 246 6.50 32.76 -28.88
CA PHE A 246 7.93 32.48 -28.98
C PHE A 246 8.76 33.68 -28.52
N ASP A 247 8.43 34.89 -28.98
CA ASP A 247 9.15 36.13 -28.62
C ASP A 247 9.04 36.39 -27.10
N GLN A 248 7.87 36.17 -26.52
CA GLN A 248 7.64 36.30 -25.07
C GLN A 248 8.44 35.26 -24.25
N GLU A 249 8.49 34.02 -24.70
CA GLU A 249 9.30 32.97 -24.05
C GLU A 249 10.79 33.25 -24.19
N ALA A 250 11.22 33.68 -25.38
CA ALA A 250 12.62 34.04 -25.65
C ALA A 250 13.13 35.20 -24.78
N GLU A 251 12.25 36.17 -24.44
CA GLU A 251 12.58 37.26 -23.51
C GLU A 251 12.75 36.76 -22.06
N SER A 252 12.01 35.71 -21.66
CA SER A 252 12.06 35.14 -20.31
C SER A 252 13.19 34.13 -20.12
N ILE A 253 13.64 33.48 -21.19
CA ILE A 253 14.73 32.52 -21.17
C ILE A 253 16.06 33.31 -21.12
N ASN A 254 16.64 33.36 -19.92
CA ASN A 254 18.01 33.88 -19.76
C ASN A 254 18.96 32.84 -20.36
N MET A 255 19.28 32.99 -21.65
CA MET A 255 20.20 32.11 -22.39
C MET A 255 21.63 32.31 -21.91
N ALA A 256 21.91 31.92 -20.66
CA ALA A 256 23.28 31.77 -20.19
C ALA A 256 23.91 30.60 -20.95
N ASP A 257 25.05 30.88 -21.59
CA ASP A 257 25.83 29.78 -22.17
C ASP A 257 26.09 28.70 -21.13
N SER A 258 25.87 27.44 -21.47
CA SER A 258 26.25 26.33 -20.64
C SER A 258 27.74 26.06 -20.77
N LEU A 259 28.50 26.34 -19.70
CA LEU A 259 29.97 26.34 -19.70
C LEU A 259 30.47 25.08 -18.98
N GLN A 260 31.28 24.27 -19.65
CA GLN A 260 31.94 23.14 -19.02
C GLN A 260 33.24 23.57 -18.35
N ALA A 261 33.31 23.50 -17.04
CA ALA A 261 34.44 23.94 -16.24
C ALA A 261 35.39 22.81 -15.85
N ALA A 262 36.67 23.11 -15.78
CA ALA A 262 37.63 22.31 -15.00
C ALA A 262 38.45 23.25 -14.12
N HIS A 263 38.91 22.71 -12.95
CA HIS A 263 39.74 23.50 -12.06
C HIS A 263 40.92 22.74 -11.44
N ILE A 264 41.89 23.51 -10.96
CA ILE A 264 42.91 23.10 -9.99
C ILE A 264 42.68 23.92 -8.75
N LEU A 265 42.29 23.32 -7.65
CA LEU A 265 42.05 23.97 -6.38
C LEU A 265 43.28 23.84 -5.49
N LEU A 266 43.68 24.94 -4.85
CA LEU A 266 44.63 24.96 -3.74
C LEU A 266 43.95 25.58 -2.53
N THR A 267 43.68 24.77 -1.51
CA THR A 267 42.99 25.19 -0.29
C THR A 267 43.90 26.04 0.61
N GLU A 268 45.21 25.80 0.61
CA GLU A 268 46.22 26.57 1.30
C GLU A 268 47.26 27.06 0.27
N PRO A 269 47.00 28.17 -0.44
CA PRO A 269 47.83 28.61 -1.54
C PRO A 269 49.22 29.08 -1.07
N ASN A 270 50.25 28.34 -1.46
CA ASN A 270 51.64 28.75 -1.29
C ASN A 270 52.10 29.53 -2.56
N PRO A 271 52.67 30.76 -2.42
CA PRO A 271 53.14 31.55 -3.57
C PRO A 271 54.11 30.81 -4.51
N GLU A 272 54.95 29.92 -3.96
CA GLU A 272 55.86 29.12 -4.80
C GLU A 272 55.10 28.08 -5.64
N THR A 273 54.11 27.39 -5.06
CA THR A 273 53.27 26.41 -5.75
C THR A 273 52.41 27.08 -6.83
N LEU A 274 51.80 28.24 -6.55
CA LEU A 274 51.03 29.01 -7.51
C LEU A 274 51.92 29.42 -8.69
N ALA A 275 53.15 29.94 -8.43
CA ALA A 275 54.09 30.31 -9.48
C ALA A 275 54.56 29.09 -10.30
N GLN A 276 54.75 27.93 -9.70
CA GLN A 276 55.11 26.68 -10.39
C GLN A 276 54.00 26.21 -11.32
N ILE A 277 52.74 26.19 -10.84
CA ILE A 277 51.60 25.80 -11.65
C ILE A 277 51.44 26.77 -12.82
N GLN A 278 51.50 28.08 -12.56
CA GLN A 278 51.42 29.12 -13.60
C GLN A 278 52.51 28.92 -14.65
N ALA A 279 53.76 28.74 -14.24
CA ALA A 279 54.87 28.54 -15.18
C ALA A 279 54.73 27.28 -16.01
N LYS A 280 54.19 26.18 -15.45
CA LYS A 280 53.87 24.95 -16.16
C LYS A 280 52.74 25.16 -17.17
N LEU A 281 51.69 25.88 -16.79
CA LEU A 281 50.56 26.23 -17.66
C LEU A 281 51.01 27.12 -18.82
N ASP A 282 51.79 28.17 -18.55
CA ASP A 282 52.39 29.05 -19.56
C ASP A 282 53.34 28.29 -20.49
N GLY A 283 53.99 27.25 -19.97
CA GLY A 283 54.86 26.34 -20.75
C GLY A 283 54.08 25.28 -21.57
N GLY A 284 52.75 25.31 -21.55
CA GLY A 284 51.89 24.41 -22.32
C GLY A 284 51.72 23.00 -21.73
N SER A 285 52.00 22.81 -20.42
CA SER A 285 51.73 21.55 -19.76
C SER A 285 50.25 21.22 -19.76
N ASP A 286 49.94 19.92 -19.80
CA ASP A 286 48.54 19.46 -19.80
C ASP A 286 47.84 19.80 -18.48
N PHE A 287 46.71 20.52 -18.57
CA PHE A 287 45.92 20.97 -17.44
C PHE A 287 45.41 19.80 -16.60
N ALA A 288 44.94 18.72 -17.23
CA ALA A 288 44.42 17.56 -16.54
C ALA A 288 45.50 16.84 -15.74
N ALA A 289 46.72 16.78 -16.26
CA ALA A 289 47.85 16.21 -15.53
C ALA A 289 48.24 17.09 -14.33
N LEU A 290 48.17 18.43 -14.49
CA LEU A 290 48.43 19.35 -13.38
C LEU A 290 47.32 19.31 -12.32
N ALA A 291 46.07 19.16 -12.72
CA ALA A 291 44.96 18.96 -11.79
C ALA A 291 45.17 17.73 -10.93
N LYS A 292 45.58 16.62 -11.55
CA LYS A 292 45.88 15.36 -10.81
C LYS A 292 47.10 15.46 -9.89
N GLU A 293 48.10 16.30 -10.27
CA GLU A 293 49.34 16.48 -9.50
C GLU A 293 49.19 17.45 -8.34
N TYR A 294 48.40 18.53 -8.52
CA TYR A 294 48.40 19.69 -7.62
C TYR A 294 47.04 20.00 -6.97
N SER A 295 45.94 19.52 -7.52
CA SER A 295 44.62 19.90 -6.99
C SER A 295 44.31 19.23 -5.64
N ASP A 296 43.89 20.05 -4.68
CA ASP A 296 43.37 19.62 -3.41
C ASP A 296 41.90 19.12 -3.51
N ASP A 297 41.23 19.35 -4.65
CA ASP A 297 39.90 18.80 -4.91
C ASP A 297 40.00 17.35 -5.40
N PHE A 298 40.01 16.41 -4.44
CA PHE A 298 40.08 14.98 -4.74
C PHE A 298 38.89 14.44 -5.54
N ALA A 299 37.75 15.17 -5.55
CA ALA A 299 36.55 14.74 -6.28
C ALA A 299 36.75 14.89 -7.80
N SER A 300 37.43 15.94 -8.25
CA SER A 300 37.65 16.23 -9.68
C SER A 300 39.08 15.97 -10.16
N ALA A 301 40.08 15.96 -9.26
CA ALA A 301 41.50 15.87 -9.62
C ALA A 301 41.82 14.67 -10.54
N ASP A 302 41.34 13.47 -10.20
CA ASP A 302 41.53 12.24 -10.99
C ASP A 302 40.85 12.29 -12.38
N SER A 303 39.79 13.12 -12.50
CA SER A 303 39.09 13.40 -13.76
C SER A 303 39.61 14.62 -14.49
N GLY A 304 40.88 15.04 -14.20
CA GLY A 304 41.52 16.20 -14.82
C GLY A 304 40.96 17.53 -14.38
N GLY A 305 40.34 17.58 -13.19
CA GLY A 305 39.71 18.76 -12.60
C GLY A 305 38.31 19.07 -13.15
N ASN A 306 37.70 18.19 -13.97
CA ASN A 306 36.41 18.42 -14.61
C ASN A 306 35.26 18.50 -13.57
N LEU A 307 34.53 19.61 -13.58
CA LEU A 307 33.41 19.91 -12.69
C LEU A 307 32.03 19.78 -13.36
N GLY A 308 32.01 19.48 -14.67
CA GLY A 308 30.76 19.44 -15.44
C GLY A 308 30.34 20.82 -15.94
N PHE A 309 29.06 20.95 -16.29
CA PHE A 309 28.49 22.17 -16.86
C PHE A 309 27.87 23.07 -15.80
N THR A 310 27.98 24.40 -16.03
CA THR A 310 27.30 25.44 -15.24
C THR A 310 26.61 26.42 -16.17
N THR A 311 25.52 27.03 -15.71
CA THR A 311 24.83 28.16 -16.35
C THR A 311 25.06 29.49 -15.61
N GLY A 312 26.03 29.51 -14.69
CA GLY A 312 26.43 30.74 -13.97
C GLY A 312 25.99 30.82 -12.53
N GLU A 313 25.30 29.76 -12.00
CA GLU A 313 24.77 29.73 -10.62
C GLU A 313 25.26 28.52 -9.81
N THR A 314 26.14 27.68 -10.36
CA THR A 314 26.58 26.43 -9.71
C THR A 314 27.79 26.68 -8.80
N PHE A 315 28.69 27.55 -9.16
CA PHE A 315 29.94 27.85 -8.47
C PHE A 315 29.95 29.24 -7.82
N PRO A 316 30.90 29.55 -6.92
CA PRO A 316 31.04 30.90 -6.37
C PRO A 316 31.12 31.99 -7.45
N ALA A 317 30.53 33.16 -7.19
CA ALA A 317 30.42 34.24 -8.18
C ALA A 317 31.76 34.67 -8.83
N ALA A 318 32.87 34.64 -8.06
CA ALA A 318 34.19 34.92 -8.57
C ALA A 318 34.68 33.86 -9.58
N PHE A 319 34.35 32.59 -9.30
CA PHE A 319 34.65 31.48 -10.19
C PHE A 319 33.86 31.57 -11.50
N GLU A 320 32.54 31.77 -11.40
CA GLU A 320 31.64 31.89 -12.57
C GLU A 320 32.01 33.07 -13.45
N ALA A 321 32.32 34.22 -12.83
CA ALA A 321 32.74 35.39 -13.58
C ALA A 321 34.08 35.17 -14.34
N ALA A 322 35.02 34.48 -13.70
CA ALA A 322 36.27 34.13 -14.35
C ALA A 322 36.09 33.12 -15.49
N LEU A 323 35.27 32.09 -15.28
CA LEU A 323 34.94 31.05 -16.25
C LEU A 323 34.27 31.67 -17.50
N ALA A 324 33.30 32.56 -17.30
CA ALA A 324 32.54 33.21 -18.36
C ALA A 324 33.44 34.09 -19.29
N ALA A 325 34.51 34.62 -18.71
CA ALA A 325 35.48 35.47 -19.46
C ALA A 325 36.47 34.67 -20.30
N LEU A 326 36.54 33.33 -20.15
CA LEU A 326 37.51 32.49 -20.90
C LEU A 326 37.00 32.11 -22.29
N GLU A 327 37.93 31.91 -23.21
CA GLU A 327 37.69 31.17 -24.46
C GLU A 327 37.85 29.66 -24.22
N VAL A 328 37.20 28.84 -25.06
CA VAL A 328 37.31 27.38 -24.96
C VAL A 328 38.77 26.93 -25.06
N GLY A 329 39.20 26.18 -24.06
CA GLY A 329 40.59 25.73 -23.91
C GLY A 329 41.50 26.68 -23.11
N GLN A 330 41.05 27.92 -22.84
CA GLN A 330 41.83 28.92 -22.08
C GLN A 330 41.77 28.63 -20.57
N VAL A 331 42.87 28.98 -19.88
CA VAL A 331 43.00 28.88 -18.40
C VAL A 331 43.01 30.27 -17.80
N SER A 332 42.34 30.48 -16.69
CA SER A 332 42.31 31.74 -15.95
C SER A 332 43.64 32.05 -15.24
N ALA A 333 43.86 33.31 -14.90
CA ALA A 333 44.76 33.63 -13.79
C ALA A 333 44.22 33.01 -12.48
N PRO A 334 45.02 32.92 -11.41
CA PRO A 334 44.55 32.44 -10.09
C PRO A 334 43.33 33.23 -9.63
N VAL A 335 42.24 32.53 -9.27
CA VAL A 335 40.96 33.08 -8.80
C VAL A 335 40.75 32.70 -7.35
N GLU A 336 40.56 33.66 -6.48
CA GLU A 336 40.31 33.42 -5.05
C GLU A 336 38.83 33.26 -4.80
N THR A 337 38.48 32.22 -4.00
CA THR A 337 37.13 31.96 -3.45
C THR A 337 37.25 31.54 -1.99
N ASP A 338 36.12 31.39 -1.32
CA ASP A 338 36.10 30.88 0.08
C ASP A 338 36.68 29.45 0.21
N ALA A 339 36.72 28.68 -0.87
CA ALA A 339 37.29 27.31 -0.90
C ALA A 339 38.82 27.30 -1.11
N GLY A 340 39.41 28.39 -1.53
CA GLY A 340 40.83 28.49 -1.85
C GLY A 340 41.09 29.23 -3.14
N THR A 341 42.29 29.02 -3.74
CA THR A 341 42.68 29.61 -5.01
C THR A 341 42.54 28.57 -6.14
N HIS A 342 41.87 28.97 -7.20
CA HIS A 342 41.57 28.13 -8.36
C HIS A 342 42.33 28.60 -9.62
N PHE A 343 42.87 27.68 -10.40
CA PHE A 343 43.11 27.87 -11.83
C PHE A 343 41.92 27.21 -12.54
N ILE A 344 41.21 27.97 -13.37
CA ILE A 344 39.98 27.56 -14.03
C ILE A 344 40.21 27.39 -15.50
N LYS A 345 39.73 26.33 -16.11
CA LYS A 345 39.79 26.09 -17.56
C LYS A 345 38.39 25.92 -18.12
N LEU A 346 38.06 26.63 -19.18
CA LEU A 346 36.84 26.39 -19.94
C LEU A 346 37.09 25.23 -20.92
N LEU A 347 36.37 24.11 -20.72
CA LEU A 347 36.50 22.93 -21.58
C LEU A 347 35.60 22.97 -22.80
N ASP A 348 34.39 23.46 -22.64
CA ASP A 348 33.37 23.54 -23.69
C ASP A 348 32.39 24.68 -23.38
N ARG A 349 31.79 25.25 -24.43
CA ARG A 349 30.76 26.29 -24.34
C ARG A 349 29.62 25.89 -25.24
N GLN A 350 28.49 25.50 -24.70
CA GLN A 350 27.29 25.14 -25.42
C GLN A 350 26.30 26.30 -25.38
N LYS A 351 25.83 26.73 -26.52
CA LYS A 351 24.70 27.63 -26.62
C LYS A 351 23.46 26.80 -26.84
N GLU A 352 22.52 26.86 -25.93
CA GLU A 352 21.17 26.39 -26.22
C GLU A 352 20.58 27.33 -27.28
N SER A 353 20.25 26.80 -28.44
CA SER A 353 19.53 27.54 -29.46
C SER A 353 18.03 27.40 -29.22
N PHE A 354 17.39 28.49 -28.80
CA PHE A 354 15.92 28.57 -28.76
C PHE A 354 15.50 29.08 -30.14
N GLU A 355 15.16 28.16 -31.05
CA GLU A 355 14.81 28.47 -32.42
C GLU A 355 13.33 28.24 -32.69
N LEU A 356 12.64 29.18 -33.31
CA LEU A 356 11.22 29.11 -33.65
C LEU A 356 10.88 27.81 -34.40
N ALA A 357 11.74 27.38 -35.32
CA ALA A 357 11.49 26.15 -36.08
C ALA A 357 11.46 24.87 -35.24
N ALA A 358 12.18 24.85 -34.11
CA ALA A 358 12.18 23.72 -33.16
C ALA A 358 11.01 23.79 -32.20
N GLU A 359 10.59 24.99 -31.78
CA GLU A 359 9.59 25.22 -30.74
C GLU A 359 8.18 25.44 -31.29
N SER A 360 8.01 25.75 -32.57
CA SER A 360 6.71 26.11 -33.14
C SER A 360 5.62 25.09 -32.91
N ALA A 361 5.91 23.80 -33.05
CA ALA A 361 4.94 22.73 -32.84
C ALA A 361 4.52 22.59 -31.34
N ARG A 362 5.43 22.79 -30.40
CA ARG A 362 5.14 22.81 -28.96
C ARG A 362 4.25 23.99 -28.60
N ILE A 363 4.65 25.19 -29.05
CA ILE A 363 3.92 26.44 -28.81
C ILE A 363 2.52 26.38 -29.42
N GLU A 364 2.38 25.85 -30.65
CA GLU A 364 1.08 25.65 -31.28
C GLU A 364 0.17 24.78 -30.42
N GLN A 365 0.68 23.62 -29.93
CA GLN A 365 -0.08 22.74 -29.08
C GLN A 365 -0.46 23.39 -27.73
N GLU A 366 0.40 24.19 -27.14
CA GLU A 366 0.10 24.90 -25.90
C GLU A 366 -0.98 25.96 -26.10
N LEU A 367 -0.88 26.76 -27.16
CA LEU A 367 -1.89 27.77 -27.52
C LEU A 367 -3.25 27.14 -27.84
N LEU A 368 -3.27 25.98 -28.51
CA LEU A 368 -4.50 25.22 -28.76
C LEU A 368 -5.12 24.72 -27.46
N ARG A 369 -4.31 24.25 -26.50
CA ARG A 369 -4.80 23.82 -25.19
C ARG A 369 -5.30 24.97 -24.35
N GLU A 370 -4.62 26.10 -24.33
CA GLU A 370 -5.06 27.31 -23.61
C GLU A 370 -6.42 27.78 -24.15
N ALA A 371 -6.54 27.94 -25.49
CA ALA A 371 -7.77 28.33 -26.14
C ALA A 371 -8.93 27.33 -25.88
N ALA A 372 -8.62 26.04 -25.89
CA ALA A 372 -9.60 25.00 -25.57
C ALA A 372 -10.03 25.03 -24.12
N SER A 373 -9.13 25.31 -23.19
CA SER A 373 -9.43 25.39 -21.75
C SER A 373 -10.37 26.55 -21.43
N ASP A 374 -10.11 27.73 -22.00
CA ASP A 374 -10.97 28.89 -21.81
C ASP A 374 -12.39 28.63 -22.38
N LEU A 375 -12.45 28.05 -23.59
CA LEU A 375 -13.71 27.70 -24.24
C LEU A 375 -14.44 26.56 -23.51
N LEU A 376 -13.70 25.63 -22.92
CA LEU A 376 -14.27 24.53 -22.12
C LEU A 376 -15.03 25.09 -20.93
N VAL A 377 -14.46 26.02 -20.17
CA VAL A 377 -15.12 26.65 -19.03
C VAL A 377 -16.40 27.37 -19.45
N GLU A 378 -16.35 28.14 -20.52
CA GLU A 378 -17.53 28.85 -21.06
C GLU A 378 -18.64 27.87 -21.48
N LYS A 379 -18.30 26.87 -22.33
CA LYS A 379 -19.29 25.89 -22.83
C LYS A 379 -19.81 24.99 -21.73
N LEU A 380 -19.02 24.72 -20.66
CA LEU A 380 -19.44 23.93 -19.51
C LEU A 380 -20.55 24.64 -18.72
N GLU A 381 -20.41 25.95 -18.48
CA GLU A 381 -21.47 26.74 -17.83
C GLU A 381 -22.70 26.84 -18.70
N MET A 382 -22.56 27.03 -20.01
CA MET A 382 -23.67 27.01 -20.95
C MET A 382 -24.37 25.65 -21.00
N LEU A 383 -23.61 24.55 -21.03
CA LEU A 383 -24.17 23.19 -21.02
C LEU A 383 -24.99 22.96 -19.75
N LYS A 384 -24.52 23.39 -18.60
CA LYS A 384 -25.19 23.27 -17.31
C LYS A 384 -26.51 24.08 -17.29
N GLU A 385 -26.47 25.31 -17.79
CA GLU A 385 -27.67 26.19 -17.81
C GLU A 385 -28.73 25.68 -18.80
N LEU A 386 -28.31 25.32 -20.03
CA LEU A 386 -29.24 24.91 -21.08
C LEU A 386 -29.82 23.51 -20.84
N SER A 387 -29.05 22.58 -20.26
CA SER A 387 -29.51 21.20 -20.03
C SER A 387 -30.56 21.09 -18.92
N PHE A 388 -30.55 22.00 -17.94
CA PHE A 388 -31.39 21.92 -16.73
C PHE A 388 -32.89 21.82 -17.01
N ASN A 389 -33.41 22.55 -17.99
CA ASN A 389 -34.85 22.58 -18.34
C ASN A 389 -35.12 22.10 -19.77
N SER A 390 -34.17 21.51 -20.47
CA SER A 390 -34.32 21.08 -21.86
C SER A 390 -35.30 19.91 -22.00
N GLU A 391 -36.14 19.90 -23.02
CA GLU A 391 -36.97 18.74 -23.36
C GLU A 391 -36.12 17.62 -23.94
N THR A 392 -35.12 17.94 -24.79
CA THR A 392 -34.18 17.03 -25.40
C THR A 392 -32.76 17.58 -25.29
N LEU A 393 -31.77 16.72 -25.22
CA LEU A 393 -30.36 17.15 -25.27
C LEU A 393 -29.93 17.49 -26.70
N ALA A 394 -30.60 16.99 -27.74
CA ALA A 394 -30.29 17.33 -29.13
C ALA A 394 -30.40 18.83 -29.43
N GLU A 395 -31.38 19.56 -28.83
CA GLU A 395 -31.47 21.01 -28.99
C GLU A 395 -30.32 21.73 -28.32
N VAL A 396 -29.93 21.31 -27.10
CA VAL A 396 -28.79 21.84 -26.36
C VAL A 396 -27.46 21.57 -27.11
N ALA A 397 -27.33 20.38 -27.68
CA ALA A 397 -26.18 20.04 -28.50
C ALA A 397 -26.04 20.94 -29.72
N ALA A 398 -27.15 21.23 -30.42
CA ALA A 398 -27.16 22.14 -31.57
C ALA A 398 -26.76 23.57 -31.19
N ASP A 399 -27.24 24.07 -30.07
CA ASP A 399 -26.92 25.44 -29.59
C ASP A 399 -25.43 25.56 -29.17
N LEU A 400 -24.82 24.46 -28.70
CA LEU A 400 -23.43 24.41 -28.29
C LEU A 400 -22.48 23.95 -29.41
N GLU A 401 -22.99 23.63 -30.61
CA GLU A 401 -22.24 23.04 -31.73
C GLU A 401 -21.55 21.71 -31.33
N LEU A 402 -22.28 20.90 -30.54
CA LEU A 402 -21.87 19.58 -30.11
C LEU A 402 -22.76 18.49 -30.71
N GLU A 403 -22.39 17.23 -30.51
CA GLU A 403 -23.19 16.09 -30.94
C GLU A 403 -23.96 15.50 -29.74
N SER A 404 -25.24 15.17 -29.96
CA SER A 404 -26.02 14.35 -29.04
C SER A 404 -25.98 12.90 -29.50
N ILE A 405 -25.70 11.98 -28.57
CA ILE A 405 -25.57 10.55 -28.85
C ILE A 405 -26.53 9.78 -27.94
N VAL A 406 -27.31 8.88 -28.56
CA VAL A 406 -28.17 7.95 -27.82
C VAL A 406 -27.42 6.65 -27.57
N SER A 407 -27.35 6.21 -26.31
CA SER A 407 -26.68 4.98 -25.93
C SER A 407 -27.48 3.74 -26.31
N GLU A 408 -26.78 2.60 -26.46
CA GLU A 408 -27.46 1.30 -26.39
C GLU A 408 -28.06 1.09 -24.98
N PRO A 409 -29.09 0.25 -24.82
CA PRO A 409 -29.63 -0.09 -23.51
C PRO A 409 -28.58 -0.72 -22.61
N PHE A 410 -28.42 -0.20 -21.39
CA PHE A 410 -27.47 -0.71 -20.38
C PHE A 410 -28.14 -0.87 -19.01
N SER A 411 -27.58 -1.78 -18.20
CA SER A 411 -28.05 -2.05 -16.84
C SER A 411 -27.19 -1.32 -15.79
N ARG A 412 -27.49 -1.54 -14.51
CA ARG A 412 -26.64 -1.04 -13.41
C ARG A 412 -25.22 -1.63 -13.41
N ALA A 413 -24.96 -2.68 -14.20
CA ALA A 413 -23.62 -3.22 -14.40
C ALA A 413 -22.78 -2.43 -15.42
N GLY A 414 -23.39 -1.44 -16.08
CA GLY A 414 -22.77 -0.66 -17.14
C GLY A 414 -23.03 -1.19 -18.54
N GLY A 415 -22.32 -0.65 -19.53
CA GLY A 415 -22.43 -0.96 -20.94
C GLY A 415 -21.35 -0.28 -21.76
N PRO A 416 -21.43 -0.30 -23.09
CA PRO A 416 -20.49 0.39 -23.96
C PRO A 416 -20.70 1.90 -23.98
N GLY A 417 -19.74 2.65 -24.51
CA GLY A 417 -19.80 4.09 -24.67
C GLY A 417 -19.83 4.83 -23.33
N VAL A 418 -20.75 5.79 -23.17
CA VAL A 418 -20.89 6.57 -21.93
C VAL A 418 -21.26 5.70 -20.73
N ALA A 419 -21.90 4.56 -20.95
CA ALA A 419 -22.26 3.60 -19.91
C ALA A 419 -21.05 2.80 -19.36
N ALA A 420 -19.85 2.97 -19.91
CA ALA A 420 -18.61 2.43 -19.35
C ALA A 420 -18.15 3.20 -18.08
N PHE A 421 -18.65 4.41 -17.88
CA PHE A 421 -18.28 5.25 -16.75
C PHE A 421 -19.24 5.03 -15.56
N PRO A 422 -18.74 4.62 -14.38
CA PRO A 422 -19.59 4.37 -13.20
C PRO A 422 -20.41 5.59 -12.76
N VAL A 423 -19.87 6.81 -12.93
CA VAL A 423 -20.57 8.05 -12.60
C VAL A 423 -21.80 8.23 -13.48
N VAL A 424 -21.73 7.90 -14.77
CA VAL A 424 -22.85 7.94 -15.71
C VAL A 424 -23.90 6.90 -15.36
N VAL A 425 -23.48 5.67 -15.09
CA VAL A 425 -24.40 4.60 -14.66
C VAL A 425 -25.15 5.00 -13.40
N LYS A 426 -24.44 5.55 -12.40
CA LYS A 426 -25.05 6.03 -11.15
C LYS A 426 -26.09 7.13 -11.42
N ALA A 427 -25.77 8.10 -12.27
CA ALA A 427 -26.68 9.19 -12.64
C ALA A 427 -27.89 8.69 -13.43
N ALA A 428 -27.71 7.80 -14.41
CA ALA A 428 -28.78 7.25 -15.23
C ALA A 428 -29.86 6.51 -14.42
N PHE A 429 -29.47 5.91 -13.28
CA PHE A 429 -30.38 5.21 -12.38
C PHE A 429 -30.71 6.00 -11.11
N SER A 430 -30.42 7.31 -11.06
CA SER A 430 -30.86 8.18 -9.99
C SER A 430 -32.38 8.49 -10.13
N SER A 431 -33.05 8.92 -9.05
CA SER A 431 -34.44 9.34 -9.11
C SER A 431 -34.63 10.53 -10.05
N GLU A 432 -33.71 11.44 -10.08
CA GLU A 432 -33.73 12.65 -10.88
C GLU A 432 -33.80 12.36 -12.39
N VAL A 433 -32.93 11.47 -12.89
CA VAL A 433 -32.87 11.09 -14.31
C VAL A 433 -33.93 10.05 -14.64
N LEU A 434 -34.12 9.04 -13.77
CA LEU A 434 -34.98 7.90 -14.07
C LEU A 434 -36.48 8.20 -13.84
N GLU A 435 -36.84 8.86 -12.72
CA GLU A 435 -38.23 9.08 -12.31
C GLU A 435 -38.71 10.46 -12.75
N ASP A 436 -37.95 11.51 -12.43
CA ASP A 436 -38.31 12.90 -12.73
C ASP A 436 -38.02 13.28 -14.19
N LYS A 437 -37.18 12.47 -14.90
CA LYS A 437 -36.77 12.66 -16.30
C LYS A 437 -36.05 13.98 -16.58
N TYR A 438 -35.40 14.54 -15.57
CA TYR A 438 -34.52 15.67 -15.76
C TYR A 438 -33.18 15.22 -16.39
N ALA A 439 -32.46 16.16 -16.98
CA ALA A 439 -31.07 15.92 -17.32
C ALA A 439 -30.23 15.79 -16.04
N SER A 440 -29.19 15.00 -16.09
CA SER A 440 -28.23 14.92 -14.99
C SER A 440 -27.53 16.26 -14.78
N GLU A 441 -26.94 16.44 -13.61
CA GLU A 441 -25.84 17.40 -13.48
C GLU A 441 -24.72 17.07 -14.47
N VAL A 442 -23.80 18.01 -14.68
CA VAL A 442 -22.61 17.76 -15.47
C VAL A 442 -21.73 16.76 -14.73
N LEU A 443 -21.46 15.64 -15.36
CA LEU A 443 -20.67 14.53 -14.83
C LEU A 443 -19.25 14.62 -15.36
N ASP A 444 -18.27 14.58 -14.46
CA ASP A 444 -16.84 14.55 -14.79
C ASP A 444 -16.41 13.11 -15.11
N LEU A 445 -15.88 12.89 -16.31
CA LEU A 445 -15.35 11.59 -16.78
C LEU A 445 -13.84 11.45 -16.59
N GLY A 446 -13.16 12.51 -16.12
CA GLY A 446 -11.71 12.64 -16.11
C GLY A 446 -11.14 13.14 -17.43
N ASP A 447 -9.85 13.53 -17.43
CA ASP A 447 -9.10 13.99 -18.62
C ASP A 447 -9.80 15.16 -19.34
N ASP A 448 -10.33 16.14 -18.59
CA ASP A 448 -11.10 17.29 -19.10
C ASP A 448 -12.27 16.91 -20.02
N ARG A 449 -12.95 15.80 -19.67
CA ARG A 449 -14.14 15.30 -20.35
C ARG A 449 -15.35 15.36 -19.42
N TYR A 450 -16.41 15.94 -19.91
CA TYR A 450 -17.65 16.15 -19.17
C TYR A 450 -18.85 15.64 -19.97
N VAL A 451 -19.84 15.11 -19.30
CA VAL A 451 -21.05 14.61 -19.97
C VAL A 451 -22.30 15.01 -19.20
N VAL A 452 -23.33 15.34 -19.90
CA VAL A 452 -24.72 15.44 -19.39
C VAL A 452 -25.53 14.33 -20.06
N ILE A 453 -26.35 13.65 -19.28
CA ILE A 453 -27.22 12.58 -19.76
C ILE A 453 -28.68 12.90 -19.45
N LYS A 454 -29.57 12.40 -20.28
CA LYS A 454 -31.03 12.43 -20.07
C LYS A 454 -31.64 11.09 -20.45
N LEU A 455 -32.65 10.65 -19.69
CA LEU A 455 -33.33 9.38 -20.00
C LEU A 455 -34.00 9.46 -21.39
N GLN A 456 -33.61 8.54 -22.26
CA GLN A 456 -34.25 8.35 -23.57
C GLN A 456 -35.34 7.29 -23.50
N GLU A 457 -35.01 6.10 -22.94
CA GLU A 457 -35.95 4.99 -22.82
C GLU A 457 -35.69 4.17 -21.57
N TYR A 458 -36.74 3.69 -20.95
CA TYR A 458 -36.69 2.81 -19.78
C TYR A 458 -37.21 1.42 -20.13
N PHE A 459 -36.41 0.40 -19.88
CA PHE A 459 -36.74 -0.99 -20.10
C PHE A 459 -36.93 -1.68 -18.74
N PRO A 460 -38.19 -1.93 -18.33
CA PRO A 460 -38.43 -2.61 -17.05
C PRO A 460 -37.94 -4.04 -17.06
N ALA A 461 -37.59 -4.54 -15.88
CA ALA A 461 -37.33 -5.97 -15.73
C ALA A 461 -38.54 -6.78 -16.18
N ARG A 462 -38.34 -7.75 -17.03
CA ARG A 462 -39.36 -8.67 -17.48
C ARG A 462 -38.95 -10.11 -17.26
N GLN A 463 -39.92 -10.96 -17.11
CA GLN A 463 -39.73 -12.40 -17.13
C GLN A 463 -39.29 -12.83 -18.53
N LYS A 464 -38.13 -13.51 -18.63
CA LYS A 464 -37.70 -14.16 -19.86
C LYS A 464 -38.59 -15.37 -20.12
N GLN A 465 -39.04 -15.54 -21.35
CA GLN A 465 -39.82 -16.72 -21.74
C GLN A 465 -38.93 -17.96 -21.77
N LEU A 466 -39.54 -19.15 -21.63
CA LEU A 466 -38.82 -20.41 -21.60
C LEU A 466 -37.89 -20.57 -22.83
N ASP A 467 -38.36 -20.18 -24.01
CA ASP A 467 -37.56 -20.31 -25.25
C ASP A 467 -36.29 -19.45 -25.22
N GLU A 468 -36.29 -18.34 -24.50
CA GLU A 468 -35.10 -17.45 -24.33
C GLU A 468 -34.06 -18.05 -23.36
N VAL A 469 -34.47 -18.96 -22.49
CA VAL A 469 -33.61 -19.51 -21.42
C VAL A 469 -33.59 -21.02 -21.38
N ARG A 470 -34.20 -21.69 -22.39
CA ARG A 470 -34.36 -23.15 -22.45
C ARG A 470 -33.07 -23.91 -22.13
N ALA A 471 -31.96 -23.56 -22.78
CA ALA A 471 -30.69 -24.23 -22.57
C ALA A 471 -30.18 -24.10 -21.12
N ALA A 472 -30.39 -22.94 -20.49
CA ALA A 472 -30.03 -22.72 -19.10
C ALA A 472 -30.92 -23.51 -18.13
N VAL A 473 -32.23 -23.54 -18.39
CA VAL A 473 -33.21 -24.30 -17.61
C VAL A 473 -32.91 -25.81 -17.71
N GLU A 474 -32.66 -26.33 -18.89
CA GLU A 474 -32.32 -27.75 -19.10
C GLU A 474 -31.00 -28.12 -18.41
N THR A 475 -30.00 -27.23 -18.47
CA THR A 475 -28.72 -27.46 -17.78
C THR A 475 -28.91 -27.51 -16.26
N ASP A 476 -29.64 -26.55 -15.68
CA ASP A 476 -29.94 -26.51 -14.23
C ASP A 476 -30.75 -27.75 -13.84
N LEU A 477 -31.75 -28.12 -14.62
CA LEU A 477 -32.57 -29.32 -14.38
C LEU A 477 -31.73 -30.61 -14.40
N ARG A 478 -30.86 -30.81 -15.40
CA ARG A 478 -29.95 -31.97 -15.47
C ARG A 478 -29.03 -32.01 -14.24
N GLN A 479 -28.48 -30.89 -13.86
CA GLN A 479 -27.62 -30.81 -12.68
C GLN A 479 -28.38 -31.16 -11.39
N ASN A 480 -29.62 -30.71 -11.25
CA ASN A 480 -30.45 -30.99 -10.08
C ASN A 480 -30.82 -32.47 -9.99
N ILE A 481 -31.23 -33.08 -11.11
CA ILE A 481 -31.51 -34.51 -11.16
C ILE A 481 -30.24 -35.32 -10.87
N ALA A 482 -29.13 -34.97 -11.48
CA ALA A 482 -27.87 -35.65 -11.26
C ALA A 482 -27.35 -35.52 -9.81
N LYS A 483 -27.56 -34.39 -9.15
CA LYS A 483 -27.25 -34.21 -7.72
C LYS A 483 -28.06 -35.14 -6.82
N GLN A 484 -29.31 -35.36 -7.13
CA GLN A 484 -30.13 -36.33 -6.40
C GLN A 484 -29.67 -37.77 -6.68
N ALA A 485 -29.47 -38.11 -7.94
CA ALA A 485 -29.04 -39.44 -8.34
C ALA A 485 -27.67 -39.83 -7.76
N ILE A 486 -26.69 -38.88 -7.74
CA ILE A 486 -25.36 -39.15 -7.15
C ILE A 486 -25.45 -39.34 -5.63
N ALA A 487 -26.30 -38.56 -4.97
CA ALA A 487 -26.51 -38.70 -3.52
C ALA A 487 -27.15 -40.06 -3.16
N GLU A 488 -28.14 -40.49 -3.95
CA GLU A 488 -28.81 -41.82 -3.78
C GLU A 488 -27.84 -42.96 -4.02
N GLN A 489 -27.13 -42.93 -5.17
CA GLN A 489 -26.11 -43.94 -5.51
C GLN A 489 -24.99 -43.94 -4.45
N GLY A 490 -24.50 -42.78 -4.09
CA GLY A 490 -23.48 -42.62 -3.05
C GLY A 490 -23.91 -43.19 -1.70
N ALA A 491 -25.18 -42.97 -1.29
CA ALA A 491 -25.72 -43.51 -0.05
C ALA A 491 -25.76 -45.03 -0.06
N VAL A 492 -26.09 -45.67 -1.17
CA VAL A 492 -26.06 -47.14 -1.34
C VAL A 492 -24.63 -47.65 -1.17
N LEU A 493 -23.65 -47.03 -1.84
CA LEU A 493 -22.25 -47.42 -1.72
C LEU A 493 -21.73 -47.26 -0.29
N LEU A 494 -22.06 -46.09 0.33
CA LEU A 494 -21.70 -45.80 1.71
C LEU A 494 -22.25 -46.86 2.70
N ALA A 495 -23.53 -47.22 2.56
CA ALA A 495 -24.16 -48.23 3.42
C ALA A 495 -23.47 -49.60 3.34
N ARG A 496 -23.03 -50.02 2.15
CA ARG A 496 -22.27 -51.26 1.95
C ARG A 496 -20.91 -51.22 2.66
N ILE A 497 -20.19 -50.12 2.55
CA ILE A 497 -18.90 -49.96 3.23
C ILE A 497 -19.10 -49.94 4.74
N GLN A 498 -20.14 -49.25 5.22
CA GLN A 498 -20.50 -49.25 6.65
C GLN A 498 -20.93 -50.64 7.18
N ALA A 499 -21.46 -51.49 6.30
CA ALA A 499 -21.77 -52.88 6.62
C ALA A 499 -20.53 -53.79 6.65
N GLY A 500 -19.34 -53.27 6.39
CA GLY A 500 -18.05 -53.97 6.45
C GLY A 500 -17.49 -54.46 5.12
N GLU A 501 -18.14 -54.16 3.98
CA GLU A 501 -17.51 -54.41 2.68
C GLU A 501 -16.30 -53.49 2.49
N SER A 502 -15.23 -54.02 1.88
CA SER A 502 -14.05 -53.17 1.59
C SER A 502 -14.33 -52.13 0.50
N VAL A 503 -13.69 -50.97 0.58
CA VAL A 503 -13.81 -49.91 -0.47
C VAL A 503 -13.47 -50.45 -1.86
N GLU A 504 -12.44 -51.32 -1.95
CA GLU A 504 -12.06 -52.00 -3.20
C GLU A 504 -13.19 -52.87 -3.77
N ALA A 505 -13.80 -53.71 -2.93
CA ALA A 505 -14.87 -54.61 -3.36
C ALA A 505 -16.11 -53.86 -3.82
N VAL A 506 -16.49 -52.80 -3.09
CA VAL A 506 -17.60 -51.91 -3.45
C VAL A 506 -17.33 -51.19 -4.75
N ALA A 507 -16.14 -50.57 -4.91
CA ALA A 507 -15.75 -49.86 -6.11
C ALA A 507 -15.75 -50.80 -7.34
N LYS A 508 -15.12 -51.97 -7.23
CA LYS A 508 -15.08 -52.98 -8.30
C LYS A 508 -16.46 -53.43 -8.74
N SER A 509 -17.38 -53.71 -7.79
CA SER A 509 -18.74 -54.11 -8.12
C SER A 509 -19.58 -53.01 -8.77
N ALA A 510 -19.25 -51.75 -8.51
CA ALA A 510 -19.90 -50.57 -9.08
C ALA A 510 -19.21 -50.05 -10.35
N GLY A 511 -18.10 -50.67 -10.80
CA GLY A 511 -17.32 -50.19 -11.95
C GLY A 511 -16.59 -48.88 -11.70
N LEU A 512 -16.33 -48.55 -10.44
CA LEU A 512 -15.68 -47.31 -10.02
C LEU A 512 -14.19 -47.51 -9.74
N GLN A 513 -13.44 -46.40 -9.78
CA GLN A 513 -12.04 -46.37 -9.37
C GLN A 513 -11.93 -46.22 -7.85
N TRP A 514 -10.95 -46.92 -7.27
CA TRP A 514 -10.56 -46.74 -5.90
C TRP A 514 -9.07 -46.43 -5.78
N GLN A 515 -8.68 -45.75 -4.72
CA GLN A 515 -7.30 -45.38 -4.49
C GLN A 515 -6.94 -45.56 -3.01
N ALA A 516 -5.63 -45.74 -2.74
CA ALA A 516 -5.09 -45.89 -1.41
C ALA A 516 -4.09 -44.77 -1.12
N GLY A 517 -4.20 -44.16 0.03
CA GLY A 517 -3.15 -43.35 0.65
C GLY A 517 -2.47 -44.16 1.73
N GLN A 518 -1.15 -44.35 1.66
CA GLN A 518 -0.35 -45.06 2.66
C GLN A 518 0.68 -44.14 3.26
N ASN A 519 0.82 -44.12 4.58
CA ASN A 519 1.74 -43.27 5.34
C ASN A 519 1.62 -41.79 4.96
N VAL A 520 0.41 -41.34 4.62
CA VAL A 520 0.16 -39.98 4.14
C VAL A 520 0.28 -39.00 5.30
N LYS A 521 1.12 -37.98 5.15
CA LYS A 521 1.29 -36.87 6.08
C LYS A 521 0.48 -35.64 5.63
N ARG A 522 0.21 -34.70 6.55
CA ARG A 522 -0.47 -33.44 6.24
C ARG A 522 0.21 -32.63 5.15
N ALA A 523 1.55 -32.67 5.10
CA ALA A 523 2.36 -31.94 4.15
C ALA A 523 2.47 -32.58 2.77
N ASP A 524 1.96 -33.82 2.57
CA ASP A 524 2.06 -34.54 1.30
C ASP A 524 1.21 -33.86 0.23
N ARG A 525 1.86 -33.56 -0.89
CA ARG A 525 1.27 -32.90 -2.07
C ARG A 525 1.01 -33.86 -3.24
N SER A 526 1.41 -35.12 -3.09
CA SER A 526 1.27 -36.13 -4.15
C SER A 526 -0.09 -36.83 -4.17
N VAL A 527 -0.93 -36.57 -3.17
CA VAL A 527 -2.26 -37.18 -3.01
C VAL A 527 -3.35 -36.15 -3.27
N ASN A 528 -4.59 -36.65 -3.48
CA ASN A 528 -5.74 -35.77 -3.64
C ASN A 528 -5.93 -34.90 -2.39
N GLU A 529 -5.88 -33.58 -2.55
CA GLU A 529 -5.91 -32.61 -1.45
C GLU A 529 -7.21 -32.61 -0.68
N GLU A 530 -8.36 -32.71 -1.40
CA GLU A 530 -9.68 -32.71 -0.76
C GLU A 530 -9.90 -33.97 0.08
N VAL A 531 -9.46 -35.11 -0.44
CA VAL A 531 -9.51 -36.39 0.29
C VAL A 531 -8.60 -36.33 1.50
N LYS A 532 -7.37 -35.83 1.34
CA LYS A 532 -6.42 -35.67 2.45
C LYS A 532 -7.01 -34.78 3.54
N MET A 533 -7.51 -33.60 3.19
CA MET A 533 -8.15 -32.70 4.17
C MET A 533 -9.31 -33.36 4.90
N ALA A 534 -10.19 -34.06 4.16
CA ALA A 534 -11.32 -34.76 4.75
C ALA A 534 -10.87 -35.87 5.71
N VAL A 535 -9.87 -36.67 5.30
CA VAL A 535 -9.33 -37.78 6.09
C VAL A 535 -8.64 -37.29 7.37
N PHE A 536 -7.89 -36.16 7.29
CA PHE A 536 -7.23 -35.59 8.48
C PHE A 536 -8.18 -34.89 9.47
N GLN A 537 -9.45 -34.72 9.10
CA GLN A 537 -10.52 -34.29 10.00
C GLN A 537 -11.28 -35.45 10.67
N MET A 538 -11.04 -36.69 10.21
CA MET A 538 -11.71 -37.86 10.79
C MET A 538 -11.07 -38.27 12.12
N ASP A 539 -11.86 -38.78 13.02
CA ASP A 539 -11.37 -39.38 14.25
C ASP A 539 -10.59 -40.67 13.97
N ALA A 540 -9.59 -40.94 14.80
CA ALA A 540 -8.82 -42.17 14.68
C ALA A 540 -9.77 -43.39 14.81
N PRO A 541 -9.63 -44.40 13.95
CA PRO A 541 -10.43 -45.62 14.04
C PRO A 541 -10.13 -46.34 15.36
N ALA A 542 -11.20 -46.94 15.98
CA ALA A 542 -11.06 -47.81 17.13
C ALA A 542 -10.94 -49.28 16.64
N ASP A 543 -12.06 -49.99 16.66
CA ASP A 543 -12.11 -51.42 16.24
C ASP A 543 -12.42 -51.57 14.74
N GLN A 544 -12.99 -50.55 14.12
CA GLN A 544 -13.35 -50.53 12.70
C GLN A 544 -12.91 -49.22 12.03
N PRO A 545 -12.67 -49.24 10.70
CA PRO A 545 -12.33 -48.05 9.96
C PRO A 545 -13.36 -46.92 10.15
N THR A 546 -12.90 -45.71 10.27
CA THR A 546 -13.78 -44.53 10.27
C THR A 546 -14.10 -44.17 8.82
N ILE A 547 -15.38 -43.94 8.52
CA ILE A 547 -15.86 -43.69 7.15
C ILE A 547 -16.46 -42.30 7.08
N LYS A 548 -16.12 -41.55 6.04
CA LYS A 548 -16.67 -40.23 5.72
C LYS A 548 -16.99 -40.14 4.25
N ALA A 549 -18.20 -39.68 3.94
CA ALA A 549 -18.61 -39.36 2.60
C ALA A 549 -18.77 -37.83 2.47
N PHE A 550 -18.43 -37.30 1.31
CA PHE A 550 -18.53 -35.86 1.01
C PHE A 550 -18.57 -35.61 -0.49
N SER A 551 -19.03 -34.43 -0.91
CA SER A 551 -18.95 -33.98 -2.29
C SER A 551 -17.69 -33.13 -2.48
N ALA A 552 -16.93 -33.43 -3.52
CA ALA A 552 -15.78 -32.65 -3.98
C ALA A 552 -16.22 -31.34 -4.65
N ALA A 553 -15.30 -30.42 -4.89
CA ALA A 553 -15.56 -29.13 -5.53
C ALA A 553 -16.14 -29.28 -6.95
N ASN A 554 -15.76 -30.34 -7.67
CA ASN A 554 -16.29 -30.71 -8.99
C ASN A 554 -17.62 -31.48 -8.92
N ALA A 555 -18.24 -31.55 -7.73
CA ALA A 555 -19.48 -32.28 -7.43
C ALA A 555 -19.39 -33.81 -7.49
N ASP A 556 -18.23 -34.41 -7.66
CA ASP A 556 -18.05 -35.86 -7.49
C ASP A 556 -18.35 -36.25 -6.04
N TYR A 557 -18.88 -37.46 -5.85
CA TYR A 557 -19.14 -37.99 -4.51
C TYR A 557 -18.03 -38.94 -4.09
N ILE A 558 -17.36 -38.60 -2.98
CA ILE A 558 -16.21 -39.34 -2.48
C ILE A 558 -16.58 -40.03 -1.19
N ILE A 559 -16.20 -41.31 -1.06
CA ILE A 559 -16.30 -42.07 0.18
C ILE A 559 -14.89 -42.49 0.58
N ALA A 560 -14.42 -41.95 1.69
CA ALA A 560 -13.14 -42.26 2.30
C ALA A 560 -13.29 -43.15 3.53
N SER A 561 -12.41 -44.14 3.67
CA SER A 561 -12.33 -45.06 4.78
C SER A 561 -10.93 -45.01 5.39
N LEU A 562 -10.81 -44.37 6.55
CA LEU A 562 -9.58 -44.28 7.33
C LEU A 562 -9.32 -45.57 8.05
N GLN A 563 -8.18 -46.20 7.79
CA GLN A 563 -7.81 -47.52 8.32
C GLN A 563 -6.96 -47.39 9.60
N THR A 564 -5.95 -46.54 9.54
CA THR A 564 -5.01 -46.34 10.64
C THR A 564 -4.60 -44.90 10.80
N VAL A 565 -4.29 -44.55 12.02
CA VAL A 565 -3.67 -43.28 12.40
C VAL A 565 -2.44 -43.58 13.21
N THR A 566 -1.25 -43.30 12.65
CA THR A 566 0.01 -43.48 13.33
C THR A 566 0.48 -42.12 13.84
N PRO A 567 0.56 -41.88 15.16
CA PRO A 567 1.11 -40.66 15.70
C PRO A 567 2.54 -40.44 15.24
N GLY A 568 2.92 -39.21 14.97
CA GLY A 568 4.31 -38.88 14.65
C GLY A 568 5.21 -39.17 15.85
N ASP A 569 6.45 -39.56 15.55
CA ASP A 569 7.45 -39.93 16.54
C ASP A 569 8.62 -38.96 16.51
N ALA A 570 8.75 -38.14 17.57
CA ALA A 570 9.81 -37.14 17.69
C ALA A 570 11.23 -37.77 17.66
N SER A 571 11.38 -39.05 17.99
CA SER A 571 12.70 -39.74 17.94
C SER A 571 13.18 -40.01 16.52
N LYS A 572 12.25 -40.04 15.55
CA LYS A 572 12.54 -40.28 14.12
C LYS A 572 12.80 -39.02 13.32
N LEU A 573 12.65 -37.84 13.94
CA LEU A 573 12.89 -36.56 13.29
C LEU A 573 14.37 -36.37 12.98
N SER A 574 14.68 -35.83 11.82
CA SER A 574 16.00 -35.31 11.52
C SER A 574 16.35 -34.14 12.46
N GLN A 575 17.65 -33.82 12.57
CA GLN A 575 18.10 -32.69 13.39
C GLN A 575 17.44 -31.38 12.95
N GLU A 576 17.30 -31.17 11.66
CA GLU A 576 16.65 -29.99 11.09
C GLU A 576 15.15 -29.93 11.41
N GLN A 577 14.42 -31.03 11.23
CA GLN A 577 13.00 -31.12 11.59
C GLN A 577 12.77 -30.86 13.07
N ARG A 578 13.62 -31.47 13.93
CA ARG A 578 13.57 -31.25 15.38
C ARG A 578 13.82 -29.77 15.73
N ALA A 579 14.81 -29.14 15.10
CA ALA A 579 15.11 -27.72 15.31
C ALA A 579 13.92 -26.81 14.88
N ASN A 580 13.31 -27.09 13.73
CA ASN A 580 12.17 -26.33 13.22
C ASN A 580 10.94 -26.47 14.14
N LEU A 581 10.63 -27.69 14.60
CA LEU A 581 9.54 -27.92 15.54
C LEU A 581 9.82 -27.28 16.90
N SER A 582 11.05 -27.38 17.40
CA SER A 582 11.44 -26.72 18.66
C SER A 582 11.30 -25.20 18.55
N PHE A 583 11.73 -24.59 17.43
CA PHE A 583 11.55 -23.18 17.20
C PHE A 583 10.07 -22.78 17.16
N ALA A 584 9.22 -23.56 16.50
CA ALA A 584 7.77 -23.31 16.45
C ALA A 584 7.12 -23.35 17.85
N VAL A 585 7.47 -24.35 18.67
CA VAL A 585 6.98 -24.45 20.07
C VAL A 585 7.49 -23.26 20.88
N GLN A 586 8.79 -22.96 20.81
CA GLN A 586 9.42 -21.85 21.54
C GLN A 586 8.78 -20.51 21.17
N SER A 587 8.57 -20.25 19.88
CA SER A 587 7.92 -19.03 19.39
C SER A 587 6.49 -18.89 19.91
N THR A 588 5.72 -20.00 19.88
CA THR A 588 4.34 -20.01 20.38
C THR A 588 4.30 -19.78 21.90
N ASN A 589 5.16 -20.45 22.65
CA ASN A 589 5.24 -20.30 24.11
C ASN A 589 5.67 -18.86 24.46
N SER A 590 6.68 -18.32 23.77
CA SER A 590 7.17 -16.95 23.97
C SER A 590 6.09 -15.90 23.71
N SER A 591 5.32 -16.05 22.63
CA SER A 591 4.21 -15.13 22.32
C SER A 591 3.12 -15.21 23.40
N ARG A 592 2.72 -16.41 23.79
CA ARG A 592 1.70 -16.61 24.81
C ARG A 592 2.12 -16.06 26.18
N ASP A 593 3.37 -16.29 26.57
CA ASP A 593 3.89 -15.81 27.85
C ASP A 593 4.00 -14.27 27.85
N LEU A 594 4.40 -13.67 26.73
CA LEU A 594 4.42 -12.21 26.56
C LEU A 594 3.01 -11.62 26.63
N GLU A 595 2.03 -12.22 25.93
CA GLU A 595 0.63 -11.78 25.96
C GLU A 595 0.02 -11.91 27.36
N ALA A 596 0.26 -13.02 28.05
CA ALA A 596 -0.21 -13.24 29.41
C ALA A 596 0.42 -12.24 30.39
N TYR A 597 1.70 -11.95 30.21
CA TYR A 597 2.42 -10.98 31.01
C TYR A 597 1.87 -9.55 30.78
N GLN A 598 1.71 -9.13 29.52
CA GLN A 598 1.10 -7.84 29.19
C GLN A 598 -0.31 -7.71 29.75
N ALA A 599 -1.14 -8.75 29.61
CA ALA A 599 -2.48 -8.77 30.18
C ALA A 599 -2.48 -8.61 31.70
N SER A 600 -1.53 -9.25 32.38
CA SER A 600 -1.36 -9.10 33.85
C SER A 600 -0.96 -7.68 34.24
N LEU A 601 -0.05 -7.05 33.49
CA LEU A 601 0.36 -5.65 33.74
C LEU A 601 -0.81 -4.68 33.52
N LEU A 602 -1.55 -4.85 32.43
CA LEU A 602 -2.73 -4.03 32.13
C LEU A 602 -3.84 -4.16 33.19
N ALA A 603 -4.05 -5.37 33.70
CA ALA A 603 -5.03 -5.61 34.77
C ALA A 603 -4.66 -4.97 36.11
N GLN A 604 -3.38 -4.71 36.35
CA GLN A 604 -2.86 -4.09 37.58
C GLN A 604 -2.63 -2.59 37.44
N ALA A 605 -2.61 -2.06 36.22
CA ALA A 605 -2.33 -0.66 35.95
C ALA A 605 -3.49 0.26 36.37
N GLU A 606 -3.16 1.37 37.01
CA GLU A 606 -4.08 2.47 37.23
C GLU A 606 -4.07 3.40 36.01
N ILE A 607 -5.22 3.49 35.33
CA ILE A 607 -5.36 4.26 34.10
C ILE A 607 -6.41 5.34 34.30
N VAL A 608 -6.02 6.62 34.13
CA VAL A 608 -6.89 7.80 34.16
C VAL A 608 -6.85 8.47 32.79
N GLN A 609 -8.00 8.57 32.13
CA GLN A 609 -8.19 9.22 30.83
C GLN A 609 -8.95 10.53 30.98
#